data_97562f4d00b68531a4197a9a7da73d04
#
_entry.id   97562f4d00b68531a4197a9a7da73d04
#
_cell.length_a   1.000
_cell.length_b   1.000
_cell.length_c   1.000
_cell.angle_alpha   90.00
_cell.angle_beta   90.00
_cell.angle_gamma   90.00
#
_symmetry.space_group_name_H-M   'P 1'
#
loop_
_entity.id
_entity.type
_entity.pdbx_description
1 polymer ?
#
loop_
_entity_poly.entity_id
_entity_poly.type
_entity_poly.pdbx_seq_one_letter_code
_entity_poly.pdbx_strand_id
1 'polypeptide(L)'
;MVRPTAIVVIAVVVALEAAALLVAAAWYGTQLLTGAPVLSFWGAVFTLGLLLAFSVWLFAVARFLMRGFRWPRAGALVAQLFVLTIGFPTLTGGLPLAGLAMLVPALTTIVLLFDKRVIAFASRAAGSPPAL
;
A
#
# COMPACT_ATOMS: atom_id res chain seq x y z
N MET A 1 24.96 -5.43 -3.83
CA MET A 1 23.95 -5.52 -4.90
C MET A 1 23.24 -4.18 -5.06
N VAL A 2 23.16 -3.70 -6.27
CA VAL A 2 22.50 -2.41 -6.56
C VAL A 2 21.00 -2.67 -6.69
N ARG A 3 20.20 -1.87 -5.99
CA ARG A 3 18.73 -1.96 -6.11
C ARG A 3 18.29 -1.33 -7.43
N PRO A 4 17.37 -1.99 -8.18
CA PRO A 4 16.76 -1.35 -9.33
C PRO A 4 15.98 -0.09 -8.92
N THR A 5 15.98 0.92 -9.78
CA THR A 5 15.21 2.14 -9.52
C THR A 5 13.73 1.81 -9.32
N ALA A 6 13.21 0.82 -10.05
CA ALA A 6 11.83 0.40 -9.91
C ALA A 6 11.49 -0.07 -8.50
N ILE A 7 12.42 -0.78 -7.81
CA ILE A 7 12.22 -1.20 -6.42
C ILE A 7 12.05 0.02 -5.51
N VAL A 8 12.88 1.05 -5.71
CA VAL A 8 12.80 2.26 -4.91
C VAL A 8 11.47 2.98 -5.15
N VAL A 9 11.04 3.08 -6.39
CA VAL A 9 9.75 3.70 -6.74
C VAL A 9 8.59 2.96 -6.08
N ILE A 10 8.57 1.63 -6.19
CA ILE A 10 7.52 0.82 -5.59
C ILE A 10 7.51 1.01 -4.06
N ALA A 11 8.68 0.94 -3.44
CA ALA A 11 8.80 1.08 -1.99
C ALA A 11 8.31 2.46 -1.52
N VAL A 12 8.65 3.51 -2.26
CA VAL A 12 8.21 4.87 -1.94
C VAL A 12 6.70 4.99 -2.06
N VAL A 13 6.10 4.46 -3.13
CA VAL A 13 4.65 4.49 -3.30
C VAL A 13 3.95 3.75 -2.16
N VAL A 14 4.42 2.54 -1.82
CA VAL A 14 3.83 1.74 -0.75
C VAL A 14 4.01 2.44 0.59
N ALA A 15 5.16 3.04 0.85
CA ALA A 15 5.39 3.80 2.09
C ALA A 15 4.47 5.02 2.18
N LEU A 16 4.24 5.71 1.07
CA LEU A 16 3.29 6.83 1.04
C LEU A 16 1.86 6.37 1.30
N GLU A 17 1.49 5.22 0.76
CA GLU A 17 0.19 4.61 1.04
C GLU A 17 0.05 4.26 2.52
N ALA A 18 1.11 3.70 3.11
CA ALA A 18 1.14 3.37 4.53
C ALA A 18 0.99 4.64 5.39
N ALA A 19 1.69 5.71 5.02
CA ALA A 19 1.59 6.99 5.71
C ALA A 19 0.18 7.59 5.59
N ALA A 20 -0.43 7.47 4.41
CA ALA A 20 -1.80 7.94 4.20
C ALA A 20 -2.79 7.19 5.09
N LEU A 21 -2.63 5.87 5.22
CA LEU A 21 -3.46 5.06 6.13
C LEU A 21 -3.25 5.46 7.59
N LEU A 22 -2.01 5.75 7.97
CA LEU A 22 -1.70 6.18 9.32
C LEU A 22 -2.35 7.52 9.63
N VAL A 23 -2.30 8.48 8.69
CA VAL A 23 -2.96 9.77 8.83
C VAL A 23 -4.47 9.58 8.93
N ALA A 24 -5.04 8.71 8.10
CA ALA A 24 -6.47 8.40 8.15
C ALA A 24 -6.85 7.78 9.50
N ALA A 25 -6.01 6.89 10.03
CA ALA A 25 -6.23 6.30 11.34
C ALA A 25 -6.19 7.34 12.45
N ALA A 26 -5.24 8.26 12.40
CA ALA A 26 -5.13 9.34 13.38
C ALA A 26 -6.36 10.25 13.34
N TRP A 27 -6.80 10.62 12.14
CA TRP A 27 -8.01 11.42 11.97
C TRP A 27 -9.24 10.70 12.50
N TYR A 28 -9.40 9.43 12.13
CA TYR A 28 -10.53 8.61 12.56
C TYR A 28 -10.54 8.46 14.08
N GLY A 29 -9.36 8.24 14.66
CA GLY A 29 -9.20 8.14 16.11
C GLY A 29 -9.60 9.43 16.83
N THR A 30 -9.21 10.60 16.29
CA THR A 30 -9.62 11.88 16.89
C THR A 30 -11.13 12.08 16.81
N GLN A 31 -11.77 11.65 15.72
CA GLN A 31 -13.21 11.72 15.58
C GLN A 31 -13.91 10.87 16.63
N LEU A 32 -13.41 9.66 16.90
CA LEU A 32 -13.95 8.81 17.93
C LEU A 32 -13.79 9.42 19.34
N LEU A 33 -12.62 9.99 19.62
CA LEU A 33 -12.34 10.61 20.92
C LEU A 33 -13.19 11.86 21.18
N THR A 34 -13.54 12.59 20.12
CA THR A 34 -14.36 13.79 20.25
C THR A 34 -15.85 13.52 20.20
N GLY A 35 -16.25 12.24 20.15
CA GLY A 35 -17.66 11.85 20.21
C GLY A 35 -18.43 11.99 18.91
N ALA A 36 -17.73 11.96 17.76
CA ALA A 36 -18.39 12.01 16.46
C ALA A 36 -19.39 10.86 16.32
N PRO A 37 -20.56 11.09 15.68
CA PRO A 37 -21.56 10.03 15.54
C PRO A 37 -21.02 8.86 14.72
N VAL A 38 -21.23 7.64 15.22
CA VAL A 38 -20.88 6.39 14.52
C VAL A 38 -22.04 5.42 14.66
N LEU A 39 -22.20 4.54 13.67
CA LEU A 39 -23.27 3.53 13.69
C LEU A 39 -23.05 2.52 14.81
N SER A 40 -21.80 2.16 15.08
CA SER A 40 -21.42 1.22 16.12
C SER A 40 -20.06 1.62 16.68
N PHE A 41 -19.96 1.78 17.99
CA PHE A 41 -18.70 2.12 18.63
C PHE A 41 -17.65 1.01 18.42
N TRP A 42 -18.03 -0.24 18.65
CA TRP A 42 -17.09 -1.36 18.48
C TRP A 42 -16.72 -1.59 17.02
N GLY A 43 -17.65 -1.35 16.09
CA GLY A 43 -17.35 -1.37 14.66
C GLY A 43 -16.35 -0.28 14.29
N ALA A 44 -16.48 0.90 14.87
CA ALA A 44 -15.55 2.00 14.65
C ALA A 44 -14.15 1.68 15.19
N VAL A 45 -14.08 1.09 16.40
CA VAL A 45 -12.82 0.65 17.00
C VAL A 45 -12.16 -0.42 16.12
N PHE A 46 -12.94 -1.37 15.62
CA PHE A 46 -12.43 -2.40 14.70
C PHE A 46 -11.87 -1.79 13.43
N THR A 47 -12.57 -0.81 12.84
CA THR A 47 -12.10 -0.11 11.63
C THR A 47 -10.78 0.61 11.91
N LEU A 48 -10.67 1.28 13.05
CA LEU A 48 -9.43 1.95 13.45
C LEU A 48 -8.30 0.93 13.57
N GLY A 49 -8.56 -0.21 14.21
CA GLY A 49 -7.58 -1.28 14.34
C GLY A 49 -7.11 -1.80 12.98
N LEU A 50 -8.04 -1.95 12.03
CA LEU A 50 -7.69 -2.37 10.66
C LEU A 50 -6.82 -1.35 9.95
N LEU A 51 -7.15 -0.05 10.08
CA LEU A 51 -6.34 1.01 9.46
C LEU A 51 -4.91 0.98 9.99
N LEU A 52 -4.75 0.84 11.30
CA LEU A 52 -3.43 0.76 11.92
C LEU A 52 -2.70 -0.51 11.48
N ALA A 53 -3.39 -1.65 11.47
CA ALA A 53 -2.78 -2.92 11.07
C ALA A 53 -2.31 -2.89 9.62
N PHE A 54 -3.13 -2.37 8.71
CA PHE A 54 -2.75 -2.25 7.30
C PHE A 54 -1.61 -1.25 7.10
N SER A 55 -1.61 -0.16 7.85
CA SER A 55 -0.52 0.82 7.79
C SER A 55 0.82 0.17 8.17
N VAL A 56 0.85 -0.55 9.30
CA VAL A 56 2.05 -1.25 9.75
C VAL A 56 2.48 -2.30 8.73
N TRP A 57 1.53 -3.06 8.20
CA TRP A 57 1.81 -4.08 7.21
C TRP A 57 2.43 -3.49 5.94
N LEU A 58 1.89 -2.37 5.45
CA LEU A 58 2.43 -1.71 4.25
C LEU A 58 3.82 -1.12 4.50
N PHE A 59 4.08 -0.57 5.69
CA PHE A 59 5.44 -0.15 6.03
C PHE A 59 6.41 -1.33 6.01
N ALA A 60 5.98 -2.49 6.53
CA ALA A 60 6.80 -3.70 6.48
C ALA A 60 7.03 -4.15 5.04
N VAL A 61 5.99 -4.12 4.20
CA VAL A 61 6.10 -4.46 2.77
C VAL A 61 7.14 -3.56 2.10
N ALA A 62 7.05 -2.25 2.32
CA ALA A 62 8.00 -1.30 1.73
C ALA A 62 9.43 -1.60 2.17
N ARG A 63 9.63 -1.82 3.47
CA ARG A 63 10.96 -2.08 4.02
C ARG A 63 11.56 -3.38 3.47
N PHE A 64 10.80 -4.47 3.50
CA PHE A 64 11.32 -5.76 3.06
C PHE A 64 11.45 -5.83 1.54
N LEU A 65 10.66 -5.06 0.81
CA LEU A 65 10.85 -4.92 -0.63
C LEU A 65 12.21 -4.30 -0.93
N MET A 66 12.59 -3.27 -0.19
CA MET A 66 13.91 -2.65 -0.33
C MET A 66 15.05 -3.59 0.03
N ARG A 67 14.79 -4.58 0.89
CA ARG A 67 15.78 -5.58 1.29
C ARG A 67 15.82 -6.78 0.34
N GLY A 68 14.95 -6.82 -0.68
CA GLY A 68 14.96 -7.84 -1.71
C GLY A 68 14.24 -9.13 -1.36
N PHE A 69 13.41 -9.14 -0.34
CA PHE A 69 12.61 -10.32 0.00
C PHE A 69 11.55 -10.56 -1.08
N ARG A 70 11.14 -11.81 -1.24
CA ARG A 70 10.17 -12.19 -2.28
C ARG A 70 8.73 -11.88 -1.90
N TRP A 71 8.37 -12.14 -0.65
CA TRP A 71 6.96 -12.02 -0.22
C TRP A 71 6.38 -10.61 -0.38
N PRO A 72 7.16 -9.50 -0.24
CA PRO A 72 6.57 -8.17 -0.37
C PRO A 72 6.01 -7.86 -1.75
N ARG A 73 6.48 -8.54 -2.80
CA ARG A 73 5.93 -8.34 -4.15
C ARG A 73 4.45 -8.69 -4.19
N ALA A 74 4.09 -9.85 -3.64
CA ALA A 74 2.69 -10.26 -3.57
C ALA A 74 1.89 -9.31 -2.68
N GLY A 75 2.45 -8.91 -1.53
CA GLY A 75 1.81 -7.95 -0.63
C GLY A 75 1.57 -6.61 -1.30
N ALA A 76 2.56 -6.10 -2.01
CA ALA A 76 2.42 -4.83 -2.72
C ALA A 76 1.35 -4.93 -3.83
N LEU A 77 1.32 -6.03 -4.55
CA LEU A 77 0.32 -6.24 -5.60
C LEU A 77 -1.09 -6.27 -5.02
N VAL A 78 -1.29 -7.02 -3.93
CA VAL A 78 -2.59 -7.08 -3.27
C VAL A 78 -3.02 -5.70 -2.79
N ALA A 79 -2.10 -4.94 -2.20
CA ALA A 79 -2.38 -3.58 -1.76
C ALA A 79 -2.84 -2.69 -2.92
N GLN A 80 -2.18 -2.80 -4.09
CA GLN A 80 -2.57 -1.99 -5.24
C GLN A 80 -3.93 -2.39 -5.80
N LEU A 81 -4.27 -3.68 -5.73
CA LEU A 81 -5.61 -4.12 -6.13
C LEU A 81 -6.68 -3.51 -5.23
N PHE A 82 -6.43 -3.42 -3.92
CA PHE A 82 -7.34 -2.73 -3.00
C PHE A 82 -7.45 -1.24 -3.34
N VAL A 83 -6.32 -0.60 -3.64
CA VAL A 83 -6.31 0.82 -4.02
C VAL A 83 -7.13 1.03 -5.29
N LEU A 84 -7.00 0.16 -6.28
CA LEU A 84 -7.81 0.24 -7.51
C LEU A 84 -9.30 0.07 -7.20
N THR A 85 -9.63 -0.88 -6.33
CA THR A 85 -11.01 -1.17 -5.96
C THR A 85 -11.67 0.03 -5.27
N ILE A 86 -10.90 0.78 -4.48
CA ILE A 86 -11.39 1.98 -3.79
C ILE A 86 -11.29 3.20 -4.70
N GLY A 87 -10.22 3.31 -5.46
CA GLY A 87 -9.92 4.48 -6.29
C GLY A 87 -10.88 4.66 -7.46
N PHE A 88 -11.34 3.56 -8.07
CA PHE A 88 -12.25 3.65 -9.21
C PHE A 88 -13.60 4.26 -8.81
N PRO A 89 -14.29 3.80 -7.76
CA PRO A 89 -15.49 4.46 -7.29
C PRO A 89 -15.25 5.91 -6.84
N THR A 90 -14.10 6.20 -6.27
CA THR A 90 -13.73 7.56 -5.87
C THR A 90 -13.65 8.47 -7.10
N LEU A 91 -13.04 7.98 -8.19
CA LEU A 91 -12.92 8.71 -9.44
C LEU A 91 -14.29 9.02 -10.02
N THR A 92 -15.19 8.03 -10.07
CA THR A 92 -16.51 8.16 -10.70
C THR A 92 -17.55 8.75 -9.77
N GLY A 93 -17.29 8.76 -8.47
CA GLY A 93 -18.24 9.18 -7.43
C GLY A 93 -18.15 10.65 -7.02
N GLY A 94 -17.51 11.49 -7.83
CA GLY A 94 -17.49 12.94 -7.57
C GLY A 94 -16.19 13.48 -6.99
N LEU A 95 -15.16 12.63 -6.83
CA LEU A 95 -13.83 13.04 -6.36
C LEU A 95 -12.77 12.62 -7.39
N PRO A 96 -12.79 13.21 -8.60
CA PRO A 96 -11.90 12.75 -9.67
C PRO A 96 -10.43 12.94 -9.38
N LEU A 97 -10.04 14.03 -8.72
CA LEU A 97 -8.63 14.27 -8.40
C LEU A 97 -8.11 13.25 -7.39
N ALA A 98 -8.92 12.96 -6.36
CA ALA A 98 -8.56 11.96 -5.37
C ALA A 98 -8.46 10.56 -6.01
N GLY A 99 -9.43 10.22 -6.87
CA GLY A 99 -9.41 8.96 -7.60
C GLY A 99 -8.18 8.80 -8.47
N LEU A 100 -7.81 9.84 -9.24
CA LEU A 100 -6.61 9.82 -10.06
C LEU A 100 -5.35 9.70 -9.21
N ALA A 101 -5.30 10.41 -8.09
CA ALA A 101 -4.16 10.34 -7.16
C ALA A 101 -3.97 8.95 -6.57
N MET A 102 -5.03 8.15 -6.51
CA MET A 102 -4.96 6.75 -6.09
C MET A 102 -4.63 5.81 -7.24
N LEU A 103 -5.30 5.99 -8.38
CA LEU A 103 -5.20 5.05 -9.52
C LEU A 103 -3.86 5.13 -10.23
N VAL A 104 -3.32 6.33 -10.43
CA VAL A 104 -2.07 6.51 -11.19
C VAL A 104 -0.90 5.83 -10.49
N PRO A 105 -0.63 6.08 -9.19
CA PRO A 105 0.45 5.36 -8.51
C PRO A 105 0.20 3.85 -8.45
N ALA A 106 -1.05 3.43 -8.26
CA ALA A 106 -1.38 2.00 -8.18
C ALA A 106 -1.08 1.28 -9.48
N LEU A 107 -1.50 1.83 -10.61
CA LEU A 107 -1.24 1.24 -11.92
C LEU A 107 0.26 1.23 -12.23
N THR A 108 0.95 2.32 -11.93
CA THR A 108 2.39 2.40 -12.10
C THR A 108 3.10 1.31 -11.28
N THR A 109 2.71 1.16 -10.03
CA THR A 109 3.31 0.17 -9.15
C THR A 109 3.05 -1.25 -9.65
N ILE A 110 1.83 -1.55 -10.11
CA ILE A 110 1.51 -2.86 -10.66
C ILE A 110 2.41 -3.19 -11.85
N VAL A 111 2.58 -2.25 -12.78
CA VAL A 111 3.45 -2.44 -13.94
C VAL A 111 4.89 -2.70 -13.48
N LEU A 112 5.39 -1.91 -12.54
CA LEU A 112 6.76 -2.05 -12.06
C LEU A 112 6.98 -3.36 -11.31
N LEU A 113 5.96 -3.91 -10.63
CA LEU A 113 6.07 -5.17 -9.91
C LEU A 113 6.36 -6.35 -10.85
N PHE A 114 6.00 -6.24 -12.12
CA PHE A 114 6.28 -7.26 -13.13
C PHE A 114 7.54 -6.96 -13.96
N ASP A 115 8.27 -5.91 -13.62
CA ASP A 115 9.55 -5.61 -14.26
C ASP A 115 10.55 -6.72 -13.94
N LYS A 116 11.31 -7.15 -14.95
CA LYS A 116 12.29 -8.24 -14.80
C LYS A 116 13.35 -7.93 -13.77
N ARG A 117 13.75 -6.67 -13.66
CA ARG A 117 14.77 -6.24 -12.69
C ARG A 117 14.25 -6.37 -11.26
N VAL A 118 12.97 -6.05 -11.05
CA VAL A 118 12.32 -6.19 -9.73
C VAL A 118 12.25 -7.67 -9.34
N ILE A 119 11.81 -8.52 -10.26
CA ILE A 119 11.70 -9.95 -10.02
C ILE A 119 13.08 -10.54 -9.70
N ALA A 120 14.09 -10.19 -10.49
CA ALA A 120 15.45 -10.69 -10.29
C ALA A 120 16.03 -10.23 -8.95
N PHE A 121 15.82 -8.96 -8.59
CA PHE A 121 16.31 -8.44 -7.31
C PHE A 121 15.70 -9.19 -6.13
N ALA A 122 14.39 -9.36 -6.12
CA ALA A 122 13.69 -10.06 -5.04
C ALA A 122 14.14 -11.52 -4.93
N SER A 123 14.24 -12.22 -6.06
CA SER A 123 14.67 -13.63 -6.06
C SER A 123 16.12 -13.78 -5.64
N ARG A 124 17.00 -12.91 -6.14
CA ARG A 124 18.43 -12.99 -5.87
C ARG A 124 18.76 -12.68 -4.41
N ALA A 125 18.17 -11.63 -3.87
CA ALA A 125 18.40 -11.23 -2.49
C ALA A 125 17.85 -12.27 -1.50
N ALA A 126 16.82 -13.03 -1.88
CA ALA A 126 16.27 -14.10 -1.09
C ALA A 126 17.06 -15.42 -1.24
N GLY A 127 18.13 -15.44 -2.05
CA GLY A 127 18.92 -16.64 -2.30
C GLY A 127 18.23 -17.65 -3.18
N SER A 128 17.20 -17.27 -3.91
CA SER A 128 16.46 -18.15 -4.81
C SER A 128 16.78 -17.82 -6.27
N PRO A 129 16.70 -18.79 -7.19
CA PRO A 129 16.81 -18.47 -8.61
C PRO A 129 15.69 -17.55 -9.05
N PRO A 130 15.91 -16.69 -10.09
CA PRO A 130 14.88 -15.80 -10.57
C PRO A 130 13.62 -16.57 -10.97
N ALA A 131 12.47 -16.10 -10.51
CA ALA A 131 11.19 -16.66 -10.94
C ALA A 131 10.75 -16.01 -12.24
N LEU A 132 10.16 -16.81 -13.09
CA LEU A 132 9.61 -16.32 -14.35
C LEU A 132 8.24 -15.71 -14.20
#